data_9f060adac4ef67021be3159c55766587
#
_entry.id   9f060adac4ef67021be3159c55766587
#
_cell.length_a   1.000
_cell.length_b   1.000
_cell.length_c   1.000
_cell.angle_alpha   90.00
_cell.angle_beta   90.00
_cell.angle_gamma   90.00
#
_symmetry.space_group_name_H-M   'P 1'
#
loop_
_entity.id
_entity.type
_entity.pdbx_description
1 polymer ?
#
loop_
_entity_poly.entity_id
_entity_poly.type
_entity_poly.pdbx_seq_one_letter_code
_entity_poly.pdbx_strand_id
1 'polypeptide(L)'
;MKISKCTLLATTFLLSCFAHADFIGLKGDVNYWLLNGKIDNSKPLTGNNDIDWDGGLQASIAFEHPIPLLPNVKIKYTDLNTSTDNGQYSSNKVDLTNTDYILYYEILDNIVSADIGLGMANIDGKIKQYDALQSFNSSLSDNAPIAYASVGAKLPFTGLSAKGEVVVGANSDVTLTDVQAELQYDFVKSMLLDVGAKVGYRYMYIDVDENKTKYKLDFNGPYIGLNAHF
;
A
#
# COMPACT_ATOMS: atom_id res chain seq x y z
N MET A 1 -38.43 31.79 5.63
CA MET A 1 -37.13 31.16 5.30
C MET A 1 -37.21 29.68 5.62
N LYS A 2 -37.43 28.80 4.62
CA LYS A 2 -37.55 27.33 4.84
C LYS A 2 -36.14 26.75 4.82
N ILE A 3 -35.58 26.47 5.98
CA ILE A 3 -34.37 25.68 6.10
C ILE A 3 -34.74 24.25 5.69
N SER A 4 -34.15 23.76 4.62
CA SER A 4 -34.41 22.42 4.06
C SER A 4 -34.07 21.36 5.11
N LYS A 5 -34.98 20.39 5.31
CA LYS A 5 -34.78 19.26 6.24
C LYS A 5 -33.52 18.42 5.91
N CYS A 6 -33.04 18.51 4.68
CA CYS A 6 -31.78 17.87 4.24
C CYS A 6 -30.54 18.53 4.85
N THR A 7 -30.54 19.85 5.06
CA THR A 7 -29.41 20.58 5.67
C THR A 7 -29.26 20.22 7.14
N LEU A 8 -30.38 19.97 7.84
CA LEU A 8 -30.36 19.57 9.25
C LEU A 8 -29.87 18.14 9.45
N LEU A 9 -30.19 17.24 8.50
CA LEU A 9 -29.72 15.85 8.53
C LEU A 9 -28.20 15.74 8.25
N ALA A 10 -27.68 16.56 7.32
CA ALA A 10 -26.26 16.62 7.03
C ALA A 10 -25.43 17.17 8.19
N THR A 11 -25.98 18.17 8.92
CA THR A 11 -25.29 18.77 10.08
C THR A 11 -25.28 17.81 11.28
N THR A 12 -26.31 17.00 11.49
CA THR A 12 -26.33 15.98 12.56
C THR A 12 -25.40 14.81 12.25
N PHE A 13 -25.19 14.45 10.97
CA PHE A 13 -24.24 13.42 10.61
C PHE A 13 -22.78 13.86 10.83
N LEU A 14 -22.46 15.12 10.57
CA LEU A 14 -21.11 15.67 10.79
C LEU A 14 -20.76 15.82 12.30
N LEU A 15 -21.75 16.02 13.16
CA LEU A 15 -21.53 16.15 14.62
C LEU A 15 -21.38 14.80 15.33
N SER A 16 -21.82 13.69 14.73
CA SER A 16 -21.65 12.34 15.31
C SER A 16 -20.26 11.72 15.04
N CYS A 17 -19.48 12.28 14.12
CA CYS A 17 -18.13 11.79 13.80
C CYS A 17 -17.07 12.14 14.87
N PHE A 18 -17.37 13.03 15.82
CA PHE A 18 -16.40 13.47 16.83
C PHE A 18 -16.60 12.81 18.20
N ALA A 19 -17.42 11.76 18.31
CA ALA A 19 -17.83 11.23 19.62
C ALA A 19 -17.01 10.02 20.12
N HIS A 20 -16.01 9.57 19.40
CA HIS A 20 -15.06 8.56 19.88
C HIS A 20 -13.65 9.17 19.87
N ALA A 21 -13.23 9.73 21.00
CA ALA A 21 -11.84 9.97 21.27
C ALA A 21 -11.21 8.59 21.55
N ASP A 22 -10.69 7.96 20.51
CA ASP A 22 -9.88 6.77 20.69
C ASP A 22 -8.65 7.12 21.52
N PHE A 23 -8.35 6.23 22.45
CA PHE A 23 -7.09 6.23 23.18
C PHE A 23 -5.95 6.15 22.17
N ILE A 24 -4.73 6.52 22.56
CA ILE A 24 -3.53 6.31 21.74
C ILE A 24 -3.53 4.87 21.22
N GLY A 25 -3.58 4.70 19.90
CA GLY A 25 -3.59 3.41 19.21
C GLY A 25 -2.29 3.15 18.49
N LEU A 26 -1.80 1.93 18.56
CA LEU A 26 -0.69 1.44 17.77
C LEU A 26 -1.17 0.27 16.91
N LYS A 27 -1.16 0.44 15.58
CA LYS A 27 -1.52 -0.62 14.64
C LYS A 27 -0.25 -1.12 13.94
N GLY A 28 -0.09 -2.42 13.84
CA GLY A 28 1.00 -3.06 13.14
C GLY A 28 0.50 -4.15 12.20
N ASP A 29 1.10 -4.22 11.00
CA ASP A 29 0.80 -5.24 10.00
C ASP A 29 2.08 -5.85 9.46
N VAL A 30 2.04 -7.17 9.23
CA VAL A 30 3.09 -7.89 8.50
C VAL A 30 2.42 -8.83 7.51
N ASN A 31 2.78 -8.70 6.23
CA ASN A 31 2.20 -9.47 5.14
C ASN A 31 3.31 -10.16 4.32
N TYR A 32 3.06 -11.38 3.93
CA TYR A 32 3.83 -12.08 2.92
C TYR A 32 3.06 -12.07 1.61
N TRP A 33 3.61 -11.38 0.61
CA TRP A 33 3.00 -11.17 -0.69
C TRP A 33 3.60 -12.13 -1.71
N LEU A 34 2.78 -13.00 -2.27
CA LEU A 34 3.11 -13.85 -3.41
C LEU A 34 2.87 -13.02 -4.67
N LEU A 35 3.94 -12.46 -5.23
CA LEU A 35 3.87 -11.55 -6.36
C LEU A 35 4.36 -12.20 -7.65
N ASN A 36 3.79 -11.79 -8.75
CA ASN A 36 4.31 -11.95 -10.10
C ASN A 36 4.18 -10.60 -10.83
N GLY A 37 4.74 -10.49 -12.01
CA GLY A 37 4.60 -9.22 -12.74
C GLY A 37 5.35 -9.16 -14.04
N LYS A 38 5.62 -7.90 -14.46
CA LYS A 38 6.33 -7.59 -15.70
C LYS A 38 7.24 -6.40 -15.52
N ILE A 39 8.33 -6.40 -16.28
CA ILE A 39 9.24 -5.25 -16.41
C ILE A 39 9.28 -4.84 -17.88
N ASP A 40 8.71 -3.69 -18.20
CA ASP A 40 8.88 -3.08 -19.51
C ASP A 40 9.87 -1.93 -19.41
N ASN A 41 10.73 -1.76 -20.40
CA ASN A 41 11.57 -0.59 -20.53
C ASN A 41 11.49 0.02 -21.93
N SER A 42 11.85 1.30 -22.06
CA SER A 42 11.80 2.06 -23.33
C SER A 42 12.85 1.59 -24.36
N LYS A 43 13.77 0.74 -23.96
CA LYS A 43 14.76 0.05 -24.81
C LYS A 43 14.48 -1.44 -24.72
N PRO A 44 13.49 -1.95 -25.47
CA PRO A 44 13.02 -3.32 -25.29
C PRO A 44 14.16 -4.31 -25.54
N LEU A 45 14.31 -5.25 -24.62
CA LEU A 45 15.09 -6.44 -24.78
C LEU A 45 14.31 -7.45 -25.64
N THR A 46 15.02 -8.32 -26.33
CA THR A 46 14.40 -9.40 -27.12
C THR A 46 13.96 -10.59 -26.26
N GLY A 47 14.23 -10.53 -24.96
CA GLY A 47 13.89 -11.56 -23.98
C GLY A 47 12.49 -11.44 -23.40
N ASN A 48 12.15 -12.37 -22.49
CA ASN A 48 10.91 -12.33 -21.73
C ASN A 48 10.97 -11.24 -20.66
N ASN A 49 9.94 -10.43 -20.58
CA ASN A 49 9.80 -9.34 -19.61
C ASN A 49 8.97 -9.77 -18.37
N ASP A 50 8.51 -11.00 -18.32
CA ASP A 50 7.75 -11.50 -17.18
C ASP A 50 8.65 -11.70 -15.95
N ILE A 51 8.06 -11.49 -14.78
CA ILE A 51 8.61 -11.82 -13.47
C ILE A 51 7.84 -13.05 -12.97
N ASP A 52 8.58 -14.13 -12.68
CA ASP A 52 7.99 -15.33 -12.11
C ASP A 52 7.46 -15.09 -10.67
N TRP A 53 6.66 -16.03 -10.20
CA TRP A 53 6.15 -15.99 -8.84
C TRP A 53 7.29 -15.96 -7.83
N ASP A 54 7.28 -14.94 -6.98
CA ASP A 54 8.24 -14.76 -5.90
C ASP A 54 7.55 -14.25 -4.63
N GLY A 55 8.29 -14.11 -3.53
CA GLY A 55 7.78 -13.65 -2.25
C GLY A 55 8.32 -12.28 -1.87
N GLY A 56 7.43 -11.33 -1.58
CA GLY A 56 7.75 -10.02 -1.04
C GLY A 56 7.25 -9.85 0.39
N LEU A 57 7.98 -9.10 1.20
CA LEU A 57 7.55 -8.71 2.53
C LEU A 57 6.93 -7.32 2.50
N GLN A 58 5.77 -7.17 3.14
CA GLN A 58 5.20 -5.86 3.45
C GLN A 58 5.03 -5.75 4.97
N ALA A 59 5.44 -4.63 5.54
CA ALA A 59 5.18 -4.31 6.93
C ALA A 59 4.64 -2.88 7.05
N SER A 60 3.75 -2.64 7.99
CA SER A 60 3.33 -1.28 8.32
C SER A 60 3.16 -1.08 9.82
N ILE A 61 3.37 0.14 10.25
CA ILE A 61 3.07 0.60 11.59
C ILE A 61 2.30 1.93 11.51
N ALA A 62 1.23 2.05 12.26
CA ALA A 62 0.48 3.29 12.38
C ALA A 62 0.33 3.68 13.85
N PHE A 63 0.47 4.97 14.10
CA PHE A 63 0.26 5.60 15.38
C PHE A 63 -0.93 6.54 15.28
N GLU A 64 -1.96 6.27 16.08
CA GLU A 64 -3.20 7.03 16.15
C GLU A 64 -3.31 7.76 17.49
N HIS A 65 -3.90 8.93 17.47
CA HIS A 65 -4.01 9.76 18.68
C HIS A 65 -5.31 10.58 18.68
N PRO A 66 -5.85 10.89 19.88
CA PRO A 66 -7.13 11.59 20.01
C PRO A 66 -7.02 13.13 19.87
N ILE A 67 -5.86 13.68 19.51
CA ILE A 67 -5.66 15.13 19.43
C ILE A 67 -6.31 15.65 18.15
N PRO A 68 -7.38 16.46 18.21
CA PRO A 68 -8.02 17.00 17.02
C PRO A 68 -7.05 17.84 16.18
N LEU A 69 -7.22 17.81 14.86
CA LEU A 69 -6.43 18.56 13.87
C LEU A 69 -4.98 18.10 13.70
N LEU A 70 -4.48 17.21 14.52
CA LEU A 70 -3.19 16.58 14.28
C LEU A 70 -3.42 15.29 13.47
N PRO A 71 -2.71 15.05 12.35
CA PRO A 71 -2.86 13.83 11.57
C PRO A 71 -2.20 12.63 12.27
N ASN A 72 -2.80 11.47 12.13
CA ASN A 72 -2.18 10.19 12.46
C ASN A 72 -1.00 9.91 11.52
N VAL A 73 -0.09 9.04 11.95
CA VAL A 73 1.13 8.72 11.20
C VAL A 73 1.14 7.24 10.85
N LYS A 74 1.43 6.91 9.58
CA LYS A 74 1.64 5.54 9.12
C LYS A 74 2.93 5.46 8.33
N ILE A 75 3.72 4.42 8.60
CA ILE A 75 4.87 4.03 7.77
C ILE A 75 4.56 2.66 7.21
N LYS A 76 4.70 2.51 5.88
CA LYS A 76 4.49 1.25 5.18
C LYS A 76 5.73 0.93 4.36
N TYR A 77 6.34 -0.21 4.63
CA TYR A 77 7.52 -0.73 3.95
C TYR A 77 7.13 -1.92 3.06
N THR A 78 7.68 -1.97 1.86
CA THR A 78 7.50 -3.07 0.91
C THR A 78 8.86 -3.45 0.33
N ASP A 79 9.20 -4.73 0.42
CA ASP A 79 10.34 -5.34 -0.24
C ASP A 79 9.88 -6.04 -1.54
N LEU A 80 10.46 -5.63 -2.67
CA LEU A 80 10.19 -6.12 -4.02
C LEU A 80 11.47 -6.75 -4.58
N ASN A 81 11.94 -7.81 -3.94
CA ASN A 81 13.11 -8.54 -4.38
C ASN A 81 12.67 -9.78 -5.16
N THR A 82 12.81 -9.72 -6.48
CA THR A 82 12.34 -10.79 -7.37
C THR A 82 13.28 -10.98 -8.54
N SER A 83 13.35 -12.21 -9.07
CA SER A 83 14.21 -12.54 -10.19
C SER A 83 13.57 -13.58 -11.09
N THR A 84 13.75 -13.42 -12.41
CA THR A 84 13.37 -14.41 -13.39
C THR A 84 14.61 -14.85 -14.15
N ASP A 85 14.87 -16.15 -14.19
CA ASP A 85 15.94 -16.76 -14.97
C ASP A 85 15.32 -17.52 -16.14
N ASN A 86 15.41 -16.93 -17.32
CA ASN A 86 14.91 -17.51 -18.57
C ASN A 86 15.99 -18.33 -19.31
N GLY A 87 16.89 -18.96 -18.56
CA GLY A 87 17.98 -19.79 -19.08
C GLY A 87 19.20 -18.97 -19.49
N GLN A 88 20.04 -19.53 -20.38
CA GLN A 88 21.36 -19.01 -20.70
C GLN A 88 21.37 -17.61 -21.36
N TYR A 89 20.22 -17.09 -21.81
CA TYR A 89 20.15 -15.93 -22.72
C TYR A 89 19.36 -14.75 -22.20
N SER A 90 18.65 -14.87 -21.09
CA SER A 90 17.83 -13.77 -20.55
C SER A 90 17.61 -13.91 -19.05
N SER A 91 17.73 -12.81 -18.30
CA SER A 91 17.38 -12.77 -16.89
C SER A 91 16.94 -11.35 -16.50
N ASN A 92 15.94 -11.28 -15.65
CA ASN A 92 15.46 -10.07 -15.02
C ASN A 92 15.67 -10.19 -13.51
N LYS A 93 16.23 -9.17 -12.89
CA LYS A 93 16.32 -9.06 -11.45
C LYS A 93 15.87 -7.67 -11.02
N VAL A 94 14.87 -7.64 -10.14
CA VAL A 94 14.41 -6.45 -9.44
C VAL A 94 14.77 -6.60 -7.98
N ASP A 95 15.39 -5.57 -7.43
CA ASP A 95 15.80 -5.48 -6.03
C ASP A 95 15.43 -4.06 -5.60
N LEU A 96 14.14 -3.86 -5.27
CA LEU A 96 13.56 -2.57 -4.94
C LEU A 96 12.92 -2.60 -3.56
N THR A 97 12.96 -1.48 -2.89
CA THR A 97 12.19 -1.20 -1.69
C THR A 97 11.32 0.03 -1.91
N ASN A 98 10.11 0.01 -1.39
CA ASN A 98 9.24 1.16 -1.31
C ASN A 98 8.87 1.43 0.14
N THR A 99 9.09 2.66 0.60
CA THR A 99 8.69 3.11 1.94
C THR A 99 7.77 4.32 1.83
N ASP A 100 6.53 4.15 2.26
CA ASP A 100 5.54 5.22 2.29
C ASP A 100 5.47 5.83 3.70
N TYR A 101 5.67 7.14 3.80
CA TYR A 101 5.46 7.95 5.00
C TYR A 101 4.16 8.72 4.83
N ILE A 102 3.14 8.37 5.60
CA ILE A 102 1.77 8.85 5.41
C ILE A 102 1.29 9.59 6.66
N LEU A 103 0.74 10.77 6.45
CA LEU A 103 -0.04 11.52 7.43
C LEU A 103 -1.50 11.42 7.02
N TYR A 104 -2.39 10.93 7.91
CA TYR A 104 -3.78 10.67 7.57
C TYR A 104 -4.76 11.08 8.67
N TYR A 105 -6.01 11.29 8.26
CA TYR A 105 -7.15 11.52 9.14
C TYR A 105 -8.17 10.42 8.98
N GLU A 106 -8.70 9.94 10.08
CA GLU A 106 -9.85 9.06 10.14
C GLU A 106 -11.11 9.89 9.95
N ILE A 107 -11.77 9.74 8.80
CA ILE A 107 -13.02 10.45 8.46
C ILE A 107 -14.23 9.71 9.04
N LEU A 108 -14.14 8.38 9.07
CA LEU A 108 -15.10 7.49 9.69
C LEU A 108 -14.32 6.43 10.46
N ASP A 109 -14.74 6.17 11.70
CA ASP A 109 -14.19 5.10 12.53
C ASP A 109 -15.30 4.46 13.37
N ASN A 110 -15.99 3.48 12.75
CA ASN A 110 -17.05 2.73 13.41
C ASN A 110 -17.17 1.35 12.71
N ILE A 111 -18.41 0.89 12.45
CA ILE A 111 -18.70 -0.30 11.62
C ILE A 111 -18.12 -0.11 10.21
N VAL A 112 -18.17 1.10 9.68
CA VAL A 112 -17.48 1.51 8.46
C VAL A 112 -16.36 2.46 8.86
N SER A 113 -15.16 2.23 8.36
CA SER A 113 -14.00 3.10 8.50
C SER A 113 -13.65 3.74 7.16
N ALA A 114 -13.13 4.96 7.21
CA ALA A 114 -12.60 5.65 6.03
C ALA A 114 -11.50 6.62 6.46
N ASP A 115 -10.35 6.49 5.83
CA ASP A 115 -9.18 7.34 6.07
C ASP A 115 -8.77 8.03 4.78
N ILE A 116 -8.25 9.24 4.91
CA ILE A 116 -7.61 9.97 3.81
C ILE A 116 -6.31 10.60 4.30
N GLY A 117 -5.31 10.65 3.43
CA GLY A 117 -4.01 11.16 3.81
C GLY A 117 -3.17 11.64 2.64
N LEU A 118 -2.05 12.25 3.00
CA LEU A 118 -0.98 12.66 2.10
C LEU A 118 0.34 12.17 2.66
N GLY A 119 1.33 12.02 1.82
CA GLY A 119 2.63 11.54 2.26
C GLY A 119 3.72 11.64 1.21
N MET A 120 4.76 10.87 1.45
CA MET A 120 5.90 10.68 0.54
C MET A 120 6.21 9.20 0.41
N ALA A 121 6.34 8.72 -0.80
CA ALA A 121 6.93 7.43 -1.10
C ALA A 121 8.42 7.62 -1.38
N ASN A 122 9.25 6.77 -0.82
CA ASN A 122 10.66 6.65 -1.13
C ASN A 122 10.87 5.29 -1.81
N ILE A 123 11.37 5.30 -3.04
CA ILE A 123 11.63 4.12 -3.86
C ILE A 123 13.12 4.02 -4.10
N ASP A 124 13.73 2.97 -3.56
CA ASP A 124 15.16 2.72 -3.68
C ASP A 124 15.45 1.32 -4.20
N GLY A 125 16.51 1.16 -5.00
CA GLY A 125 17.01 -0.16 -5.36
C GLY A 125 17.66 -0.24 -6.73
N LYS A 126 17.58 -1.43 -7.34
CA LYS A 126 18.27 -1.73 -8.59
C LYS A 126 17.42 -2.63 -9.48
N ILE A 127 17.43 -2.33 -10.77
CA ILE A 127 16.88 -3.17 -11.82
C ILE A 127 18.04 -3.64 -12.69
N LYS A 128 18.14 -4.95 -12.87
CA LYS A 128 19.10 -5.58 -13.77
C LYS A 128 18.34 -6.43 -14.78
N GLN A 129 18.58 -6.14 -16.05
CA GLN A 129 18.05 -6.93 -17.15
C GLN A 129 19.21 -7.26 -18.09
N TYR A 130 19.32 -8.49 -18.52
CA TYR A 130 20.22 -8.87 -19.60
C TYR A 130 19.59 -9.89 -20.54
N ASP A 131 19.97 -9.78 -21.78
CA ASP A 131 19.72 -10.79 -22.82
C ASP A 131 21.06 -11.17 -23.50
N ALA A 132 21.02 -12.03 -24.52
CA ALA A 132 22.22 -12.51 -25.21
C ALA A 132 23.07 -11.40 -25.86
N LEU A 133 22.53 -10.20 -26.04
CA LEU A 133 23.17 -9.10 -26.80
C LEU A 133 23.39 -7.85 -25.95
N GLN A 134 22.59 -7.65 -24.90
CA GLN A 134 22.55 -6.39 -24.14
C GLN A 134 22.37 -6.65 -22.65
N SER A 135 22.92 -5.75 -21.84
CA SER A 135 22.69 -5.72 -20.40
C SER A 135 22.35 -4.31 -19.95
N PHE A 136 21.32 -4.19 -19.12
CA PHE A 136 20.93 -2.96 -18.46
C PHE A 136 21.06 -3.13 -16.95
N ASN A 137 21.67 -2.14 -16.31
CA ASN A 137 21.76 -2.06 -14.85
C ASN A 137 21.44 -0.62 -14.48
N SER A 138 20.31 -0.42 -13.78
CA SER A 138 19.85 0.88 -13.32
C SER A 138 19.71 0.86 -11.81
N SER A 139 20.20 1.91 -11.16
CA SER A 139 19.93 2.18 -9.75
C SER A 139 18.87 3.25 -9.68
N LEU A 140 17.83 3.00 -8.91
CA LEU A 140 16.72 3.91 -8.67
C LEU A 140 16.84 4.47 -7.26
N SER A 141 16.61 5.76 -7.09
CA SER A 141 16.51 6.40 -5.78
C SER A 141 15.68 7.68 -5.94
N ASP A 142 14.39 7.53 -5.77
CA ASP A 142 13.41 8.57 -6.02
C ASP A 142 12.40 8.72 -4.89
N ASN A 143 11.88 9.94 -4.77
CA ASN A 143 10.82 10.27 -3.83
C ASN A 143 9.64 10.88 -4.57
N ALA A 144 8.43 10.40 -4.31
CA ALA A 144 7.21 10.95 -4.90
C ALA A 144 6.22 11.38 -3.82
N PRO A 145 5.57 12.55 -3.95
CA PRO A 145 4.42 12.88 -3.11
C PRO A 145 3.28 11.89 -3.41
N ILE A 146 2.60 11.44 -2.36
CA ILE A 146 1.51 10.47 -2.48
C ILE A 146 0.23 10.96 -1.84
N ALA A 147 -0.89 10.50 -2.39
CA ALA A 147 -2.20 10.55 -1.78
C ALA A 147 -2.60 9.14 -1.32
N TYR A 148 -3.20 9.05 -0.15
CA TYR A 148 -3.61 7.84 0.52
C TYR A 148 -5.10 7.86 0.78
N ALA A 149 -5.77 6.73 0.58
CA ALA A 149 -7.12 6.51 1.06
C ALA A 149 -7.30 5.06 1.50
N SER A 150 -8.10 4.83 2.53
CA SER A 150 -8.57 3.50 2.88
C SER A 150 -10.06 3.52 3.22
N VAL A 151 -10.70 2.37 3.00
CA VAL A 151 -12.08 2.13 3.41
C VAL A 151 -12.18 0.73 4.01
N GLY A 152 -12.96 0.60 5.08
CA GLY A 152 -13.15 -0.68 5.74
C GLY A 152 -14.58 -0.87 6.20
N ALA A 153 -14.94 -2.13 6.44
CA ALA A 153 -16.21 -2.50 7.07
C ALA A 153 -16.00 -3.68 8.01
N LYS A 154 -16.50 -3.54 9.24
CA LYS A 154 -16.47 -4.60 10.27
C LYS A 154 -17.83 -5.26 10.35
N LEU A 155 -17.87 -6.60 10.37
CA LEU A 155 -19.09 -7.34 10.62
C LEU A 155 -19.27 -7.51 12.13
N PRO A 156 -20.25 -6.84 12.74
CA PRO A 156 -20.43 -6.87 14.19
C PRO A 156 -20.56 -8.30 14.71
N PHE A 157 -19.98 -8.58 15.86
CA PHE A 157 -20.02 -9.87 16.60
C PHE A 157 -19.37 -11.07 15.93
N THR A 158 -18.77 -10.92 14.73
CA THR A 158 -18.15 -12.04 14.01
C THR A 158 -16.63 -12.06 14.07
N GLY A 159 -15.99 -10.93 14.32
CA GLY A 159 -14.54 -10.75 14.16
C GLY A 159 -14.09 -10.56 12.71
N LEU A 160 -15.00 -10.63 11.75
CA LEU A 160 -14.70 -10.46 10.33
C LEU A 160 -14.71 -8.98 9.95
N SER A 161 -13.76 -8.59 9.11
CA SER A 161 -13.72 -7.28 8.46
C SER A 161 -13.18 -7.38 7.05
N ALA A 162 -13.49 -6.38 6.24
CA ALA A 162 -12.94 -6.19 4.90
C ALA A 162 -12.34 -4.79 4.82
N LYS A 163 -11.22 -4.64 4.13
CA LYS A 163 -10.56 -3.35 3.93
C LYS A 163 -10.04 -3.23 2.50
N GLY A 164 -10.16 -2.04 1.93
CA GLY A 164 -9.48 -1.62 0.71
C GLY A 164 -8.57 -0.44 1.01
N GLU A 165 -7.39 -0.40 0.40
CA GLU A 165 -6.42 0.68 0.52
C GLU A 165 -5.88 1.05 -0.85
N VAL A 166 -5.68 2.35 -1.09
CA VAL A 166 -5.08 2.88 -2.30
C VAL A 166 -4.06 3.95 -1.96
N VAL A 167 -2.89 3.85 -2.59
CA VAL A 167 -1.85 4.87 -2.60
C VAL A 167 -1.58 5.23 -4.05
N VAL A 168 -1.61 6.51 -4.37
CA VAL A 168 -1.22 7.03 -5.68
C VAL A 168 -0.24 8.17 -5.51
N GLY A 169 0.80 8.17 -6.33
CA GLY A 169 1.82 9.20 -6.28
C GLY A 169 2.37 9.52 -7.64
N ALA A 170 2.82 10.75 -7.82
CA ALA A 170 3.51 11.15 -9.03
C ALA A 170 4.41 12.38 -8.77
N ASN A 171 5.53 12.39 -9.49
CA ASN A 171 6.36 13.57 -9.71
C ASN A 171 6.80 13.62 -11.20
N SER A 172 7.86 14.36 -11.55
CA SER A 172 8.38 14.44 -12.93
C SER A 172 8.96 13.11 -13.42
N ASP A 173 9.44 12.27 -12.53
CA ASP A 173 10.28 11.11 -12.84
C ASP A 173 9.65 9.78 -12.40
N VAL A 174 8.69 9.83 -11.46
CA VAL A 174 8.07 8.64 -10.87
C VAL A 174 6.54 8.76 -10.88
N THR A 175 5.88 7.67 -11.25
CA THR A 175 4.45 7.43 -10.98
C THR A 175 4.30 6.13 -10.19
N LEU A 176 3.55 6.20 -9.09
CA LEU A 176 3.25 5.06 -8.21
C LEU A 176 1.74 4.87 -8.12
N THR A 177 1.30 3.63 -8.25
CA THR A 177 -0.07 3.20 -7.91
C THR A 177 0.02 1.90 -7.12
N ASP A 178 -0.56 1.87 -5.93
CA ASP A 178 -0.62 0.69 -5.07
C ASP A 178 -2.05 0.53 -4.57
N VAL A 179 -2.67 -0.58 -4.89
CA VAL A 179 -4.06 -0.91 -4.54
C VAL A 179 -4.11 -2.27 -3.89
N GLN A 180 -4.74 -2.37 -2.73
CA GLN A 180 -4.94 -3.64 -2.06
C GLN A 180 -6.34 -3.78 -1.50
N ALA A 181 -6.83 -5.02 -1.46
CA ALA A 181 -8.09 -5.38 -0.83
C ALA A 181 -7.88 -6.63 0.02
N GLU A 182 -8.45 -6.66 1.21
CA GLU A 182 -8.24 -7.73 2.18
C GLU A 182 -9.51 -8.11 2.95
N LEU A 183 -9.53 -9.34 3.39
CA LEU A 183 -10.44 -9.87 4.40
C LEU A 183 -9.61 -10.24 5.63
N GLN A 184 -10.08 -9.86 6.79
CA GLN A 184 -9.41 -10.08 8.08
C GLN A 184 -10.36 -10.80 9.04
N TYR A 185 -9.78 -11.66 9.86
CA TYR A 185 -10.46 -12.30 10.98
C TYR A 185 -9.65 -12.10 12.27
N ASP A 186 -10.25 -11.38 13.23
CA ASP A 186 -9.66 -11.13 14.55
C ASP A 186 -9.97 -12.31 15.45
N PHE A 187 -8.94 -13.09 15.79
CA PHE A 187 -9.04 -14.27 16.67
C PHE A 187 -8.67 -13.99 18.12
N VAL A 188 -7.99 -12.87 18.40
CA VAL A 188 -7.81 -12.32 19.74
C VAL A 188 -8.49 -10.96 19.79
N LYS A 189 -9.39 -10.78 20.74
CA LYS A 189 -10.04 -9.49 21.05
C LYS A 189 -10.01 -9.27 22.54
N SER A 190 -9.24 -8.29 22.98
CA SER A 190 -9.15 -7.88 24.37
C SER A 190 -9.24 -6.35 24.48
N MET A 191 -9.27 -5.85 25.70
CA MET A 191 -9.28 -4.38 25.93
C MET A 191 -7.95 -3.70 25.54
N LEU A 192 -6.86 -4.45 25.40
CA LEU A 192 -5.52 -3.90 25.20
C LEU A 192 -4.86 -4.36 23.90
N LEU A 193 -5.38 -5.42 23.28
CA LEU A 193 -4.75 -6.03 22.11
C LEU A 193 -5.76 -6.82 21.31
N ASP A 194 -5.91 -6.45 20.06
CA ASP A 194 -6.59 -7.23 19.03
C ASP A 194 -5.56 -7.81 18.08
N VAL A 195 -5.66 -9.13 17.78
CA VAL A 195 -4.80 -9.80 16.80
C VAL A 195 -5.66 -10.51 15.79
N GLY A 196 -5.36 -10.30 14.52
CA GLY A 196 -6.07 -10.91 13.41
C GLY A 196 -5.14 -11.50 12.35
N ALA A 197 -5.70 -12.45 11.61
CA ALA A 197 -5.09 -12.94 10.37
C ALA A 197 -5.85 -12.36 9.18
N LYS A 198 -5.14 -12.13 8.08
CA LYS A 198 -5.71 -11.54 6.88
C LYS A 198 -5.22 -12.21 5.61
N VAL A 199 -6.08 -12.17 4.61
CA VAL A 199 -5.79 -12.58 3.24
C VAL A 199 -6.27 -11.49 2.31
N GLY A 200 -5.50 -11.21 1.27
CA GLY A 200 -5.86 -10.15 0.34
C GLY A 200 -5.22 -10.33 -1.02
N TYR A 201 -5.47 -9.36 -1.87
CA TYR A 201 -4.87 -9.24 -3.19
C TYR A 201 -4.34 -7.82 -3.36
N ARG A 202 -3.14 -7.69 -3.92
CA ARG A 202 -2.47 -6.41 -4.14
C ARG A 202 -2.05 -6.28 -5.59
N TYR A 203 -2.17 -5.06 -6.10
CA TYR A 203 -1.64 -4.59 -7.36
C TYR A 203 -0.75 -3.37 -7.10
N MET A 204 0.47 -3.39 -7.61
CA MET A 204 1.42 -2.28 -7.49
C MET A 204 2.06 -1.99 -8.84
N TYR A 205 1.97 -0.74 -9.28
CA TYR A 205 2.55 -0.23 -10.51
C TYR A 205 3.52 0.90 -10.20
N ILE A 206 4.72 0.83 -10.76
CA ILE A 206 5.77 1.84 -10.64
C ILE A 206 6.28 2.16 -12.04
N ASP A 207 6.19 3.41 -12.46
CA ASP A 207 6.80 3.94 -13.70
C ASP A 207 7.90 4.93 -13.29
N VAL A 208 9.13 4.67 -13.70
CA VAL A 208 10.29 5.49 -13.36
C VAL A 208 11.04 5.88 -14.63
N ASP A 209 11.35 7.17 -14.78
CA ASP A 209 12.20 7.70 -15.85
C ASP A 209 13.61 7.97 -15.31
N GLU A 210 14.53 7.06 -15.54
CA GLU A 210 15.89 7.13 -15.07
C GLU A 210 16.87 7.17 -16.25
N ASN A 211 17.71 8.23 -16.33
CA ASN A 211 18.75 8.40 -17.36
C ASN A 211 18.22 8.24 -18.79
N LYS A 212 17.03 8.80 -19.11
CA LYS A 212 16.33 8.70 -20.40
C LYS A 212 15.89 7.26 -20.76
N THR A 213 15.75 6.40 -19.77
CA THR A 213 15.18 5.07 -19.90
C THR A 213 14.00 4.97 -18.95
N LYS A 214 12.82 4.69 -19.50
CA LYS A 214 11.61 4.44 -18.70
C LYS A 214 11.55 2.99 -18.33
N TYR A 215 11.31 2.73 -17.06
CA TYR A 215 11.04 1.40 -16.52
C TYR A 215 9.62 1.37 -15.99
N LYS A 216 8.83 0.43 -16.46
CA LYS A 216 7.48 0.15 -15.96
C LYS A 216 7.50 -1.19 -15.27
N LEU A 217 7.17 -1.17 -14.02
CA LEU A 217 7.13 -2.34 -13.16
C LEU A 217 5.68 -2.58 -12.76
N ASP A 218 5.18 -3.75 -13.04
CA ASP A 218 3.81 -4.15 -12.75
C ASP A 218 3.86 -5.41 -11.89
N PHE A 219 3.38 -5.33 -10.66
CA PHE A 219 3.34 -6.42 -9.70
C PHE A 219 1.93 -6.68 -9.22
N ASN A 220 1.55 -7.93 -9.16
CA ASN A 220 0.25 -8.30 -8.62
C ASN A 220 0.30 -9.68 -7.97
N GLY A 221 -0.64 -9.94 -7.06
CA GLY A 221 -0.75 -11.25 -6.43
C GLY A 221 -1.45 -11.25 -5.09
N PRO A 222 -1.79 -12.45 -4.59
CA PRO A 222 -2.37 -12.63 -3.29
C PRO A 222 -1.34 -12.45 -2.17
N TYR A 223 -1.81 -12.09 -0.99
CA TYR A 223 -0.99 -12.06 0.21
C TYR A 223 -1.72 -12.66 1.42
N ILE A 224 -0.95 -13.09 2.39
CA ILE A 224 -1.42 -13.47 3.71
C ILE A 224 -0.68 -12.65 4.76
N GLY A 225 -1.32 -12.37 5.88
CA GLY A 225 -0.68 -11.55 6.91
C GLY A 225 -1.30 -11.65 8.27
N LEU A 226 -0.66 -10.95 9.19
CA LEU A 226 -1.10 -10.74 10.55
C LEU A 226 -1.20 -9.25 10.82
N ASN A 227 -2.17 -8.88 11.64
CA ASN A 227 -2.26 -7.54 12.19
C ASN A 227 -2.33 -7.59 13.71
N ALA A 228 -1.88 -6.54 14.35
CA ALA A 228 -2.03 -6.31 15.77
C ALA A 228 -2.45 -4.86 15.99
N HIS A 229 -3.39 -4.64 16.90
CA HIS A 229 -3.86 -3.32 17.32
C HIS A 229 -3.85 -3.24 18.85
N PHE A 230 -3.10 -2.24 19.38
CA PHE A 230 -2.92 -1.98 20.81
C PHE A 230 -3.63 -0.70 21.22
#